data_e825cfe0867e5616d6a5f86055a98dda
#
_entry.id   e825cfe0867e5616d6a5f86055a98dda
#
_cell.length_a   1.000
_cell.length_b   1.000
_cell.length_c   1.000
_cell.angle_alpha   90.00
_cell.angle_beta   90.00
_cell.angle_gamma   90.00
#
_symmetry.space_group_name_H-M   'P 1'
#
loop_
_entity.id
_entity.type
_entity.pdbx_description
1 polymer ?
#
loop_
_entity_poly.entity_id
_entity_poly.type
_entity_poly.pdbx_seq_one_letter_code
_entity_poly.pdbx_strand_id
1 'polypeptide(L)'
;MSYPFDNYLTRVRTGDLDEETATLKVLLVVEGSKLDPRTAGAYFGLGQPSAANLAAIVTMSELSDANYARKTLAGKAVSINTDTTPHRSQATFSALEYTPAIGTLASPVIGAVVYDEGGGAEATRIPLWYINTGAGFPWSGGSDLYVIAPSGGWLRMEGR
;
A
#
# COMPACT_ATOMS: atom_id res chain seq x y z
N MET A 1 1.75 -5.01 -9.66
CA MET A 1 1.48 -6.04 -8.63
C MET A 1 1.19 -5.37 -7.31
N SER A 2 0.46 -6.03 -6.43
CA SER A 2 0.35 -5.66 -5.03
C SER A 2 0.89 -6.81 -4.19
N TYR A 3 1.53 -6.48 -3.08
CA TYR A 3 2.19 -7.46 -2.22
C TYR A 3 1.68 -7.26 -0.79
N PRO A 4 1.13 -8.31 -0.14
CA PRO A 4 0.83 -8.24 1.27
C PRO A 4 2.12 -8.23 2.09
N PHE A 5 2.13 -7.48 3.19
CA PHE A 5 3.16 -7.65 4.21
C PHE A 5 2.88 -8.89 5.06
N ASP A 6 3.93 -9.49 5.63
CA ASP A 6 3.79 -10.69 6.47
C ASP A 6 2.80 -10.47 7.64
N ASN A 7 2.82 -9.27 8.23
CA ASN A 7 1.91 -8.89 9.32
C ASN A 7 0.44 -8.91 8.90
N TYR A 8 0.14 -8.53 7.65
CA TYR A 8 -1.22 -8.54 7.14
C TYR A 8 -1.83 -9.94 7.18
N LEU A 9 -1.11 -10.91 6.63
CA LEU A 9 -1.58 -12.29 6.59
C LEU A 9 -1.82 -12.86 8.00
N THR A 10 -0.97 -12.51 8.95
CA THR A 10 -1.13 -12.91 10.35
C THR A 10 -2.40 -12.31 10.94
N ARG A 11 -2.59 -10.99 10.82
CA ARG A 11 -3.74 -10.28 11.42
C ARG A 11 -5.08 -10.71 10.83
N VAL A 12 -5.13 -10.97 9.52
CA VAL A 12 -6.34 -11.52 8.88
C VAL A 12 -6.67 -12.92 9.42
N ARG A 13 -5.66 -13.78 9.61
CA ARG A 13 -5.85 -15.13 10.13
C ARG A 13 -6.27 -15.17 11.59
N THR A 14 -5.78 -14.23 12.40
CA THR A 14 -6.15 -14.11 13.83
C THR A 14 -7.46 -13.36 14.04
N GLY A 15 -8.02 -12.73 13.02
CA GLY A 15 -9.21 -11.90 13.13
C GLY A 15 -8.94 -10.52 13.77
N ASP A 16 -7.67 -10.12 13.87
CA ASP A 16 -7.28 -8.83 14.49
C ASP A 16 -7.43 -7.64 13.53
N LEU A 17 -7.77 -7.88 12.28
CA LEU A 17 -8.00 -6.86 11.27
C LEU A 17 -9.34 -7.06 10.58
N ASP A 18 -10.21 -6.09 10.73
CA ASP A 18 -11.40 -5.91 9.91
C ASP A 18 -11.15 -4.78 8.90
N GLU A 19 -10.96 -5.13 7.65
CA GLU A 19 -10.59 -4.17 6.59
C GLU A 19 -11.70 -3.16 6.30
N GLU A 20 -12.96 -3.49 6.53
CA GLU A 20 -14.08 -2.59 6.28
C GLU A 20 -14.14 -1.50 7.35
N THR A 21 -13.93 -1.85 8.60
CA THR A 21 -14.08 -0.94 9.74
C THR A 21 -12.78 -0.27 10.18
N ALA A 22 -11.62 -0.90 9.95
CA ALA A 22 -10.32 -0.34 10.32
C ALA A 22 -10.04 1.00 9.62
N THR A 23 -9.40 1.92 10.31
CA THR A 23 -8.92 3.16 9.70
C THR A 23 -7.64 2.89 8.93
N LEU A 24 -7.77 2.68 7.64
CA LEU A 24 -6.65 2.44 6.74
C LEU A 24 -6.21 3.73 6.05
N LYS A 25 -4.89 3.94 5.99
CA LYS A 25 -4.28 5.07 5.30
C LYS A 25 -3.24 4.61 4.28
N VAL A 26 -2.88 5.53 3.39
CA VAL A 26 -1.88 5.32 2.35
C VAL A 26 -0.77 6.34 2.48
N LEU A 27 0.46 5.86 2.39
CA LEU A 27 1.65 6.67 2.17
C LEU A 27 2.32 6.32 0.83
N LEU A 28 3.04 7.29 0.27
CA LEU A 28 3.79 7.12 -0.98
C LEU A 28 5.27 6.88 -0.69
N VAL A 29 5.86 5.93 -1.42
CA VAL A 29 7.24 5.47 -1.24
C VAL A 29 8.09 5.90 -2.43
N VAL A 30 9.25 6.51 -2.17
CA VAL A 30 10.17 7.00 -3.20
C VAL A 30 11.23 5.97 -3.59
N GLU A 31 11.86 6.20 -4.73
CA GLU A 31 12.98 5.42 -5.26
C GLU A 31 14.15 5.37 -4.27
N GLY A 32 14.86 4.24 -4.26
CA GLY A 32 15.99 4.00 -3.35
C GLY A 32 15.57 3.53 -1.96
N SER A 33 14.27 3.41 -1.70
CA SER A 33 13.76 2.85 -0.46
C SER A 33 14.05 1.35 -0.34
N LYS A 34 13.99 0.80 0.87
CA LYS A 34 14.05 -0.65 1.08
C LYS A 34 12.84 -1.41 0.52
N LEU A 35 11.80 -0.70 0.12
CA LEU A 35 10.67 -1.26 -0.64
C LEU A 35 10.90 -1.24 -2.15
N ASP A 36 11.99 -0.63 -2.63
CA ASP A 36 12.43 -0.78 -4.01
C ASP A 36 13.17 -2.13 -4.15
N PRO A 37 12.63 -3.09 -4.91
CA PRO A 37 13.25 -4.41 -5.06
C PRO A 37 14.63 -4.37 -5.72
N ARG A 38 15.00 -3.23 -6.34
CA ARG A 38 16.32 -2.98 -6.93
C ARG A 38 17.36 -2.56 -5.90
N THR A 39 16.94 -2.18 -4.70
CA THR A 39 17.84 -1.71 -3.65
C THR A 39 18.45 -2.89 -2.90
N ALA A 40 19.76 -2.86 -2.68
CA ALA A 40 20.46 -3.87 -1.89
C ALA A 40 19.91 -3.91 -0.44
N GLY A 41 19.58 -5.10 0.04
CA GLY A 41 18.96 -5.28 1.36
C GLY A 41 17.49 -4.88 1.41
N ALA A 42 16.83 -4.85 0.26
CA ALA A 42 15.39 -4.60 0.17
C ALA A 42 14.59 -5.58 1.05
N TYR A 43 13.44 -5.10 1.55
CA TYR A 43 12.50 -5.91 2.33
C TYR A 43 11.79 -7.02 1.55
N PHE A 44 12.08 -7.17 0.27
CA PHE A 44 11.54 -8.21 -0.60
C PHE A 44 12.35 -9.51 -0.52
N GLY A 45 12.43 -10.12 0.68
CA GLY A 45 12.86 -11.50 0.79
C GLY A 45 11.77 -12.45 0.26
N LEU A 46 12.10 -13.44 -0.55
CA LEU A 46 11.15 -14.43 -1.08
C LEU A 46 9.92 -13.84 -1.83
N GLY A 47 10.04 -12.60 -2.34
CA GLY A 47 8.98 -11.95 -3.13
C GLY A 47 7.88 -11.24 -2.34
N GLN A 48 8.01 -11.13 -1.02
CA GLN A 48 7.07 -10.40 -0.17
C GLN A 48 7.78 -9.33 0.67
N PRO A 49 7.17 -8.14 0.87
CA PRO A 49 7.74 -7.13 1.75
C PRO A 49 7.56 -7.54 3.22
N SER A 50 8.61 -7.34 4.01
CA SER A 50 8.59 -7.57 5.45
C SER A 50 9.03 -6.31 6.18
N ALA A 51 8.16 -5.76 7.01
CA ALA A 51 8.46 -4.66 7.92
C ALA A 51 7.60 -4.80 9.18
N ALA A 52 8.24 -4.76 10.34
CA ALA A 52 7.56 -4.97 11.62
C ALA A 52 6.52 -3.86 11.92
N ASN A 53 6.81 -2.62 11.51
CA ASN A 53 5.95 -1.47 11.71
C ASN A 53 6.24 -0.37 10.68
N LEU A 54 5.43 0.70 10.69
CA LEU A 54 5.54 1.77 9.73
C LEU A 54 6.81 2.62 9.93
N ALA A 55 7.34 2.74 11.15
CA ALA A 55 8.56 3.50 11.42
C ALA A 55 9.75 2.97 10.61
N ALA A 56 9.82 1.67 10.37
CA ALA A 56 10.86 1.06 9.55
C ALA A 56 10.80 1.52 8.08
N ILE A 57 9.63 1.93 7.60
CA ILE A 57 9.39 2.38 6.22
C ILE A 57 9.60 3.89 6.10
N VAL A 58 9.02 4.67 7.01
CA VAL A 58 8.92 6.14 6.94
C VAL A 58 10.30 6.80 6.98
N THR A 59 11.18 6.33 7.83
CA THR A 59 12.49 6.97 8.10
C THR A 59 13.39 7.09 6.87
N MET A 60 13.13 6.32 5.81
CA MET A 60 14.03 6.24 4.65
C MET A 60 13.33 6.31 3.29
N SER A 61 12.02 6.45 3.23
CA SER A 61 11.31 6.06 2.01
C SER A 61 10.05 6.85 1.70
N GLU A 62 9.49 7.59 2.64
CA GLU A 62 8.25 8.33 2.39
C GLU A 62 8.50 9.59 1.56
N LEU A 63 7.59 9.89 0.64
CA LEU A 63 7.62 11.12 -0.14
C LEU A 63 7.60 12.35 0.79
N SER A 64 8.48 13.30 0.50
CA SER A 64 8.48 14.64 1.10
C SER A 64 8.21 15.68 0.01
N ASP A 65 7.00 16.21 -0.02
CA ASP A 65 6.56 17.26 -0.94
C ASP A 65 5.59 18.19 -0.20
N ALA A 66 5.56 19.48 -0.56
CA ALA A 66 4.76 20.48 0.17
C ALA A 66 3.24 20.21 0.12
N ASN A 67 2.75 19.57 -0.95
CA ASN A 67 1.34 19.20 -1.10
C ASN A 67 1.06 17.76 -0.64
N TYR A 68 2.10 17.02 -0.26
CA TYR A 68 1.91 15.64 0.14
C TYR A 68 1.33 15.54 1.56
N ALA A 69 0.31 14.73 1.68
CA ALA A 69 -0.19 14.23 2.94
C ALA A 69 -0.68 12.79 2.77
N ARG A 70 -0.50 11.98 3.79
CA ARG A 70 -1.08 10.63 3.82
C ARG A 70 -2.59 10.71 3.73
N LYS A 71 -3.21 9.86 2.91
CA LYS A 71 -4.65 9.86 2.69
C LYS A 71 -5.33 8.66 3.31
N THR A 72 -6.52 8.87 3.86
CA THR A 72 -7.37 7.80 4.38
C THR A 72 -8.05 7.10 3.22
N LEU A 73 -8.09 5.77 3.25
CA LEU A 73 -8.86 4.97 2.30
C LEU A 73 -10.36 5.14 2.56
N ALA A 74 -11.06 5.58 1.52
CA ALA A 74 -12.52 5.66 1.50
C ALA A 74 -13.10 4.60 0.56
N GLY A 75 -14.41 4.32 0.70
CA GLY A 75 -15.11 3.38 -0.16
C GLY A 75 -14.53 1.97 -0.11
N LYS A 76 -14.03 1.57 1.06
CA LYS A 76 -13.54 0.21 1.28
C LYS A 76 -14.71 -0.76 1.23
N ALA A 77 -14.51 -1.86 0.55
CA ALA A 77 -15.49 -2.95 0.49
C ALA A 77 -14.76 -4.29 0.37
N VAL A 78 -15.22 -5.27 1.12
CA VAL A 78 -14.80 -6.67 0.97
C VAL A 78 -15.94 -7.44 0.31
N SER A 79 -15.63 -8.19 -0.73
CA SER A 79 -16.62 -8.96 -1.48
C SER A 79 -16.06 -10.30 -1.91
N ILE A 80 -16.96 -11.22 -2.23
CA ILE A 80 -16.60 -12.49 -2.87
C ILE A 80 -16.84 -12.33 -4.36
N ASN A 81 -15.80 -12.50 -5.15
CA ASN A 81 -15.95 -12.59 -6.60
C ASN A 81 -16.34 -14.03 -6.97
N THR A 82 -17.57 -14.20 -7.39
CA THR A 82 -18.15 -15.50 -7.80
C THR A 82 -17.95 -15.82 -9.28
N ASP A 83 -17.48 -14.85 -10.07
CA ASP A 83 -17.26 -15.02 -11.50
C ASP A 83 -15.96 -15.78 -11.82
N THR A 84 -15.20 -16.14 -10.78
CA THR A 84 -13.95 -16.87 -10.92
C THR A 84 -14.06 -18.25 -10.28
N THR A 85 -13.41 -19.23 -10.88
CA THR A 85 -13.24 -20.56 -10.31
C THR A 85 -11.75 -20.80 -10.05
N PRO A 86 -11.31 -20.94 -8.78
CA PRO A 86 -12.12 -20.87 -7.55
C PRO A 86 -12.62 -19.46 -7.21
N HIS A 87 -13.67 -19.37 -6.39
CA HIS A 87 -14.17 -18.10 -5.88
C HIS A 87 -13.09 -17.37 -5.08
N ARG A 88 -13.09 -16.03 -5.12
CA ARG A 88 -12.05 -15.20 -4.52
C ARG A 88 -12.67 -14.15 -3.61
N SER A 89 -12.12 -14.00 -2.41
CA SER A 89 -12.33 -12.80 -1.61
C SER A 89 -11.47 -11.68 -2.16
N GLN A 90 -12.04 -10.49 -2.26
CA GLN A 90 -11.34 -9.30 -2.74
C GLN A 90 -11.73 -8.09 -1.89
N ALA A 91 -10.75 -7.21 -1.64
CA ALA A 91 -10.97 -5.92 -1.02
C ALA A 91 -10.66 -4.81 -2.01
N THR A 92 -11.52 -3.81 -2.08
CA THR A 92 -11.40 -2.64 -2.96
C THR A 92 -11.47 -1.34 -2.18
N PHE A 93 -11.12 -0.23 -2.81
CA PHE A 93 -11.25 1.11 -2.27
C PHE A 93 -11.42 2.14 -3.39
N SER A 94 -11.94 3.33 -3.04
CA SER A 94 -12.02 4.46 -3.97
C SER A 94 -10.63 4.98 -4.33
N ALA A 95 -10.41 5.38 -5.59
CA ALA A 95 -9.16 5.95 -6.04
C ALA A 95 -8.72 7.13 -5.16
N LEU A 96 -7.43 7.21 -4.87
CA LEU A 96 -6.81 8.33 -4.17
C LEU A 96 -6.01 9.15 -5.18
N GLU A 97 -6.29 10.44 -5.23
CA GLU A 97 -5.59 11.40 -6.10
C GLU A 97 -4.53 12.17 -5.29
N TYR A 98 -3.34 12.30 -5.85
CA TYR A 98 -2.24 13.09 -5.32
C TYR A 98 -1.78 14.10 -6.37
N THR A 99 -1.81 15.38 -6.02
CA THR A 99 -1.33 16.47 -6.86
C THR A 99 0.02 16.96 -6.34
N PRO A 100 1.08 17.02 -7.17
CA PRO A 100 2.39 17.47 -6.71
C PRO A 100 2.40 18.99 -6.48
N ALA A 101 3.21 19.45 -5.51
CA ALA A 101 3.44 20.88 -5.28
C ALA A 101 4.28 21.52 -6.40
N ILE A 102 5.19 20.75 -6.97
CA ILE A 102 6.10 21.14 -8.04
C ILE A 102 6.00 20.14 -9.18
N GLY A 103 6.25 20.62 -10.40
CA GLY A 103 6.11 19.78 -11.60
C GLY A 103 7.00 18.54 -11.66
N THR A 104 8.13 18.52 -10.93
CA THR A 104 9.05 17.36 -10.91
C THR A 104 9.48 17.08 -9.48
N LEU A 105 9.35 15.84 -9.06
CA LEU A 105 9.81 15.36 -7.77
C LEU A 105 11.32 15.12 -7.78
N ALA A 106 11.99 15.36 -6.66
CA ALA A 106 13.42 15.09 -6.49
C ALA A 106 13.74 13.60 -6.61
N SER A 107 12.82 12.74 -6.14
CA SER A 107 12.90 11.29 -6.30
C SER A 107 11.55 10.76 -6.75
N PRO A 108 11.49 9.93 -7.79
CA PRO A 108 10.24 9.33 -8.24
C PRO A 108 9.57 8.49 -7.15
N VAL A 109 8.24 8.55 -7.09
CA VAL A 109 7.46 7.62 -6.27
C VAL A 109 7.35 6.30 -7.00
N ILE A 110 7.73 5.21 -6.32
CA ILE A 110 7.75 3.86 -6.91
C ILE A 110 6.59 2.97 -6.46
N GLY A 111 5.85 3.41 -5.47
CA GLY A 111 4.71 2.67 -4.96
C GLY A 111 4.01 3.35 -3.80
N ALA A 112 3.01 2.68 -3.28
CA ALA A 112 2.22 3.12 -2.14
C ALA A 112 2.15 2.01 -1.09
N VAL A 113 2.15 2.37 0.19
CA VAL A 113 1.92 1.45 1.31
C VAL A 113 0.58 1.76 1.95
N VAL A 114 -0.27 0.74 2.02
CA VAL A 114 -1.48 0.77 2.84
C VAL A 114 -1.13 0.30 4.24
N TYR A 115 -1.57 1.01 5.26
CA TYR A 115 -1.30 0.67 6.65
C TYR A 115 -2.51 0.92 7.56
N ASP A 116 -2.54 0.22 8.69
CA ASP A 116 -3.52 0.43 9.75
C ASP A 116 -3.05 1.55 10.69
N GLU A 117 -3.88 2.59 10.82
CA GLU A 117 -3.63 3.78 11.67
C GLU A 117 -3.79 3.49 13.17
N GLY A 118 -4.41 2.38 13.54
CA GLY A 118 -4.96 2.05 14.87
C GLY A 118 -4.11 2.33 16.10
N GLY A 119 -2.80 2.50 15.95
CA GLY A 119 -1.87 2.72 17.08
C GLY A 119 -1.45 4.17 17.33
N GLY A 120 -1.73 5.11 16.45
CA GLY A 120 -1.37 6.53 16.59
C GLY A 120 0.11 6.87 16.37
N ALA A 121 1.05 6.07 16.81
CA ALA A 121 2.49 6.28 16.63
C ALA A 121 3.04 5.40 15.48
N GLU A 122 4.06 5.90 14.76
CA GLU A 122 4.68 5.16 13.64
C GLU A 122 5.19 3.77 14.05
N ALA A 123 5.67 3.62 15.28
CA ALA A 123 6.15 2.35 15.82
C ALA A 123 5.05 1.32 16.11
N THR A 124 3.79 1.75 16.16
CA THR A 124 2.62 0.89 16.42
C THR A 124 1.72 0.71 15.21
N ARG A 125 1.88 1.55 14.18
CA ARG A 125 1.18 1.41 12.90
C ARG A 125 1.74 0.24 12.11
N ILE A 126 0.87 -0.54 11.51
CA ILE A 126 1.24 -1.81 10.86
C ILE A 126 1.05 -1.69 9.35
N PRO A 127 2.12 -1.86 8.55
CA PRO A 127 2.00 -1.92 7.11
C PRO A 127 1.26 -3.20 6.70
N LEU A 128 0.33 -3.07 5.76
CA LEU A 128 -0.54 -4.15 5.32
C LEU A 128 -0.25 -4.55 3.87
N TRP A 129 -0.16 -3.56 2.97
CA TRP A 129 0.00 -3.80 1.54
C TRP A 129 0.97 -2.83 0.91
N TYR A 130 1.78 -3.34 -0.02
CA TYR A 130 2.58 -2.54 -0.93
C TYR A 130 2.00 -2.64 -2.35
N ILE A 131 1.72 -1.50 -2.96
CA ILE A 131 1.14 -1.37 -4.30
C ILE A 131 2.17 -0.67 -5.16
N ASN A 132 2.70 -1.33 -6.19
CA ASN A 132 3.69 -0.77 -7.12
C ASN A 132 3.30 -0.92 -8.59
N THR A 133 2.08 -1.32 -8.89
CA THR A 133 1.55 -1.40 -10.24
C THR A 133 0.17 -0.78 -10.32
N GLY A 134 -0.08 -0.21 -11.41
CA GLY A 134 -1.27 0.53 -11.76
C GLY A 134 -0.83 1.73 -12.58
N ALA A 135 -1.74 2.44 -13.16
CA ALA A 135 -1.43 3.63 -13.91
C ALA A 135 -0.74 4.66 -13.00
N GLY A 136 0.54 4.92 -13.23
CA GLY A 136 1.24 6.02 -12.61
C GLY A 136 2.58 5.73 -11.92
N PHE A 137 2.93 4.48 -11.60
CA PHE A 137 4.25 4.18 -11.03
C PHE A 137 5.25 3.71 -12.09
N PRO A 138 6.52 4.19 -12.06
CA PRO A 138 7.04 5.26 -11.20
C PRO A 138 6.45 6.63 -11.57
N TRP A 139 6.15 7.46 -10.54
CA TRP A 139 5.61 8.80 -10.70
C TRP A 139 6.65 9.86 -10.36
N SER A 140 6.98 10.69 -11.32
CA SER A 140 8.01 11.73 -11.19
C SER A 140 7.43 13.14 -10.97
N GLY A 141 6.13 13.26 -10.71
CA GLY A 141 5.43 14.53 -10.67
C GLY A 141 5.00 15.01 -12.07
N GLY A 142 4.63 16.26 -12.19
CA GLY A 142 4.19 16.88 -13.45
C GLY A 142 2.73 16.62 -13.83
N SER A 143 2.08 15.67 -13.20
CA SER A 143 0.64 15.37 -13.34
C SER A 143 0.13 14.73 -12.06
N ASP A 144 -1.17 14.63 -11.93
CA ASP A 144 -1.78 13.94 -10.78
C ASP A 144 -1.51 12.43 -10.81
N LEU A 145 -1.28 11.86 -9.62
CA LEU A 145 -1.15 10.43 -9.42
C LEU A 145 -2.45 9.88 -8.85
N TYR A 146 -2.96 8.82 -9.45
CA TYR A 146 -4.11 8.08 -8.93
C TYR A 146 -3.67 6.73 -8.40
N VAL A 147 -3.76 6.53 -7.08
CA VAL A 147 -3.58 5.22 -6.46
C VAL A 147 -4.93 4.52 -6.47
N ILE A 148 -5.02 3.44 -7.20
CA ILE A 148 -6.24 2.63 -7.37
C ILE A 148 -6.04 1.22 -6.84
N ALA A 149 -7.10 0.60 -6.39
CA ALA A 149 -7.07 -0.83 -6.07
C ALA A 149 -6.73 -1.62 -7.34
N PRO A 150 -5.85 -2.63 -7.26
CA PRO A 150 -5.61 -3.53 -8.39
C PRO A 150 -6.91 -4.14 -8.90
N SER A 151 -6.99 -4.41 -10.21
CA SER A 151 -8.15 -5.13 -10.78
C SER A 151 -8.28 -6.50 -10.11
N GLY A 152 -9.45 -6.81 -9.57
CA GLY A 152 -9.69 -8.01 -8.75
C GLY A 152 -9.37 -7.82 -7.26
N GLY A 153 -9.20 -6.56 -6.82
CA GLY A 153 -8.95 -6.19 -5.43
C GLY A 153 -7.49 -6.32 -5.02
N TRP A 154 -7.18 -5.82 -3.83
CA TRP A 154 -5.84 -5.86 -3.23
C TRP A 154 -5.60 -7.12 -2.38
N LEU A 155 -6.63 -7.73 -1.86
CA LEU A 155 -6.58 -9.03 -1.24
C LEU A 155 -7.19 -10.07 -2.18
N ARG A 156 -6.47 -11.15 -2.40
CA ARG A 156 -6.94 -12.28 -3.17
C ARG A 156 -6.72 -13.55 -2.37
N MET A 157 -7.78 -14.09 -1.77
CA MET A 157 -7.77 -15.43 -1.20
C MET A 157 -8.52 -16.37 -2.15
N GLU A 158 -7.86 -17.42 -2.56
CA GLU A 158 -8.45 -18.47 -3.39
C GLU A 158 -8.91 -19.62 -2.47
N GLY A 159 -10.20 -19.95 -2.54
CA GLY A 159 -10.72 -21.18 -1.96
C GLY A 159 -10.15 -22.40 -2.73
N ARG A 160 -9.81 -23.46 -2.04
CA ARG A 160 -9.53 -24.78 -2.62
C ARG A 160 -10.81 -25.60 -2.72
#